data_005fd087bc8987ec0f2bf85b05bd7a68
#
_entry.id   005fd087bc8987ec0f2bf85b05bd7a68
#
_cell.length_a   1.000
_cell.length_b   1.000
_cell.length_c   1.000
_cell.angle_alpha   90.00
_cell.angle_beta   90.00
_cell.angle_gamma   90.00
#
_symmetry.space_group_name_H-M   'P 1'
#
loop_
_entity.id
_entity.type
_entity.pdbx_description
1 polymer ?
#
loop_
_entity_poly.entity_id
_entity_poly.type
_entity_poly.pdbx_seq_one_letter_code
_entity_poly.pdbx_strand_id
1 'polypeptide(L)'
;QQDEPVEPEYYSPDGASQMTLDLLDYVNPLREKYGLKPLRASGQLDECLQKSLYQMDDYCQGIGNVYEHLSEVGLPNNSKIRQFTANNSCVSDYDEAYTELFTWLKNNASFGLSYGDNLINGLEDYTYLGVCFFHDDIVQERKDHMWNDPDNGEYESMPLYQCYVYVMK
;
A
#
# COMPACT_ATOMS: atom_id res chain seq x y z
N GLN A 1 -38.13 -12.20 0.89
CA GLN A 1 -36.77 -12.76 0.90
C GLN A 1 -35.87 -11.90 0.03
N GLN A 2 -35.02 -11.13 0.67
CA GLN A 2 -33.99 -10.38 -0.02
C GLN A 2 -32.74 -11.26 -0.06
N ASP A 3 -32.32 -11.60 -1.26
CA ASP A 3 -31.03 -12.24 -1.44
C ASP A 3 -29.95 -11.20 -1.09
N GLU A 4 -28.98 -11.58 -0.25
CA GLU A 4 -27.83 -10.74 0.01
C GLU A 4 -27.15 -10.43 -1.33
N PRO A 5 -26.73 -9.16 -1.57
CA PRO A 5 -26.02 -8.84 -2.79
C PRO A 5 -24.74 -9.69 -2.87
N VAL A 6 -24.65 -10.50 -3.92
CA VAL A 6 -23.43 -11.27 -4.20
C VAL A 6 -22.35 -10.28 -4.62
N GLU A 7 -21.25 -10.24 -3.87
CA GLU A 7 -20.13 -9.40 -4.25
C GLU A 7 -19.50 -9.87 -5.55
N PRO A 8 -19.12 -8.94 -6.42
CA PRO A 8 -18.37 -9.31 -7.60
C PRO A 8 -17.10 -10.08 -7.24
N GLU A 9 -16.80 -11.11 -8.00
CA GLU A 9 -15.65 -11.99 -7.76
C GLU A 9 -14.32 -11.24 -7.68
N TYR A 10 -14.20 -10.11 -8.38
CA TYR A 10 -12.99 -9.31 -8.37
C TYR A 10 -12.80 -8.47 -7.09
N TYR A 11 -13.70 -8.53 -6.14
CA TYR A 11 -13.55 -7.91 -4.82
C TYR A 11 -13.21 -8.93 -3.73
N SER A 12 -12.60 -10.03 -4.13
CA SER A 12 -12.17 -11.06 -3.18
C SER A 12 -10.99 -10.61 -2.33
N PRO A 13 -10.93 -10.98 -1.05
CA PRO A 13 -9.72 -10.81 -0.25
C PRO A 13 -8.58 -11.74 -0.67
N ASP A 14 -8.86 -12.76 -1.47
CA ASP A 14 -7.84 -13.68 -1.96
C ASP A 14 -6.79 -12.91 -2.78
N GLY A 15 -5.52 -13.12 -2.45
CA GLY A 15 -4.41 -12.38 -3.07
C GLY A 15 -4.08 -11.06 -2.41
N ALA A 16 -4.80 -10.64 -1.37
CA ALA A 16 -4.44 -9.46 -0.60
C ALA A 16 -3.13 -9.67 0.15
N SER A 17 -2.32 -8.62 0.24
CA SER A 17 -1.04 -8.68 0.94
C SER A 17 -1.25 -8.79 2.46
N GLN A 18 -0.26 -9.35 3.15
CA GLN A 18 -0.33 -9.47 4.61
C GLN A 18 -0.43 -8.10 5.29
N MET A 19 0.29 -7.09 4.78
CA MET A 19 0.22 -5.74 5.36
C MET A 19 -1.15 -5.11 5.15
N THR A 20 -1.83 -5.38 4.03
CA THR A 20 -3.23 -4.98 3.81
C THR A 20 -4.13 -5.57 4.89
N LEU A 21 -4.05 -6.89 5.11
CA LEU A 21 -4.88 -7.58 6.09
C LEU A 21 -4.60 -7.07 7.52
N ASP A 22 -3.35 -6.91 7.88
CA ASP A 22 -2.95 -6.42 9.20
C ASP A 22 -3.44 -4.98 9.44
N LEU A 23 -3.36 -4.13 8.43
CA LEU A 23 -3.83 -2.75 8.56
C LEU A 23 -5.36 -2.69 8.69
N LEU A 24 -6.09 -3.51 7.95
CA LEU A 24 -7.55 -3.60 8.07
C LEU A 24 -7.97 -4.09 9.47
N ASP A 25 -7.29 -5.09 10.00
CA ASP A 25 -7.55 -5.59 11.35
C ASP A 25 -7.35 -4.51 12.42
N TYR A 26 -6.44 -3.57 12.19
CA TYR A 26 -6.21 -2.45 13.08
C TYR A 26 -7.25 -1.32 12.92
N VAL A 27 -7.55 -0.91 11.67
CA VAL A 27 -8.40 0.27 11.44
C VAL A 27 -9.89 -0.02 11.56
N ASN A 28 -10.36 -1.20 11.19
CA ASN A 28 -11.80 -1.48 11.13
C ASN A 28 -12.50 -1.42 12.48
N PRO A 29 -11.96 -1.97 13.59
CA PRO A 29 -12.59 -1.79 14.90
C PRO A 29 -12.67 -0.32 15.32
N LEU A 30 -11.70 0.50 14.92
CA LEU A 30 -11.69 1.93 15.21
C LEU A 30 -12.72 2.67 14.37
N ARG A 31 -12.88 2.29 13.08
CA ARG A 31 -13.91 2.84 12.19
C ARG A 31 -15.31 2.55 12.72
N GLU A 32 -15.54 1.36 13.24
CA GLU A 32 -16.83 0.98 13.83
C GLU A 32 -17.23 1.92 14.96
N LYS A 33 -16.29 2.33 15.79
CA LYS A 33 -16.54 3.29 16.89
C LYS A 33 -17.04 4.65 16.39
N TYR A 34 -16.72 5.02 15.16
CA TYR A 34 -17.19 6.25 14.54
C TYR A 34 -18.41 6.03 13.64
N GLY A 35 -18.98 4.83 13.64
CA GLY A 35 -20.16 4.51 12.82
C GLY A 35 -19.86 4.38 11.34
N LEU A 36 -18.58 4.16 10.96
CA LEU A 36 -18.17 4.02 9.57
C LEU A 36 -18.16 2.55 9.17
N LYS A 37 -18.49 2.29 7.90
CA LYS A 37 -18.38 0.94 7.33
C LYS A 37 -16.92 0.48 7.37
N PRO A 38 -16.66 -0.83 7.53
CA PRO A 38 -15.31 -1.35 7.44
C PRO A 38 -14.76 -1.17 6.01
N LEU A 39 -13.46 -0.93 5.90
CA LEU A 39 -12.75 -1.07 4.63
C LEU A 39 -12.48 -2.56 4.39
N ARG A 40 -12.34 -2.93 3.13
CA ARG A 40 -12.22 -4.33 2.72
C ARG A 40 -10.95 -4.54 1.91
N ALA A 41 -10.39 -5.74 1.99
CA ALA A 41 -9.30 -6.16 1.13
C ALA A 41 -9.81 -6.46 -0.28
N SER A 42 -8.99 -6.17 -1.27
CA SER A 42 -9.20 -6.57 -2.66
C SER A 42 -7.90 -7.12 -3.23
N GLY A 43 -7.88 -8.42 -3.53
CA GLY A 43 -6.72 -9.04 -4.18
C GLY A 43 -6.40 -8.40 -5.51
N GLN A 44 -7.43 -7.98 -6.26
CA GLN A 44 -7.26 -7.30 -7.54
C GLN A 44 -6.60 -5.93 -7.37
N LEU A 45 -6.99 -5.18 -6.34
CA LEU A 45 -6.33 -3.91 -6.05
C LEU A 45 -4.85 -4.12 -5.71
N ASP A 46 -4.56 -5.07 -4.83
CA ASP A 46 -3.17 -5.38 -4.46
C ASP A 46 -2.34 -5.86 -5.65
N GLU A 47 -2.89 -6.70 -6.51
CA GLU A 47 -2.24 -7.13 -7.74
C GLU A 47 -2.00 -5.96 -8.69
N CYS A 48 -2.98 -5.05 -8.81
CA CYS A 48 -2.86 -3.84 -9.61
C CYS A 48 -1.70 -2.98 -9.14
N LEU A 49 -1.54 -2.81 -7.83
CA LEU A 49 -0.42 -2.07 -7.25
C LEU A 49 0.92 -2.73 -7.57
N GLN A 50 1.01 -4.06 -7.45
CA GLN A 50 2.23 -4.80 -7.78
C GLN A 50 2.61 -4.65 -9.26
N LYS A 51 1.64 -4.73 -10.17
CA LYS A 51 1.88 -4.53 -11.61
C LYS A 51 2.26 -3.10 -11.96
N SER A 52 1.98 -2.15 -11.09
CA SER A 52 2.28 -0.73 -11.30
C SER A 52 3.66 -0.32 -10.79
N LEU A 53 4.41 -1.24 -10.21
CA LEU A 53 5.79 -0.99 -9.79
C LEU A 53 6.67 -0.70 -11.00
N TYR A 54 7.48 0.35 -10.92
CA TYR A 54 8.39 0.70 -11.98
C TYR A 54 9.61 1.44 -11.43
N GLN A 55 10.66 1.52 -12.24
CA GLN A 55 11.83 2.31 -11.93
C GLN A 55 11.51 3.79 -12.15
N MET A 56 11.41 4.57 -11.07
CA MET A 56 11.09 6.01 -11.12
C MET A 56 12.26 6.82 -11.69
N ASP A 57 13.47 6.49 -11.25
CA ASP A 57 14.71 7.12 -11.68
C ASP A 57 15.88 6.14 -11.46
N ASP A 58 17.12 6.63 -11.56
CA ASP A 58 18.29 5.79 -11.35
C ASP A 58 18.48 5.34 -9.90
N TYR A 59 17.67 5.83 -8.96
CA TYR A 59 17.89 5.66 -7.53
C TYR A 59 16.81 4.86 -6.83
N CYS A 60 15.59 4.81 -7.35
CA CYS A 60 14.49 4.16 -6.66
C CYS A 60 13.39 3.61 -7.57
N GLN A 61 12.65 2.64 -7.02
CA GLN A 61 11.39 2.15 -7.56
C GLN A 61 10.22 2.86 -6.89
N GLY A 62 9.07 2.83 -7.52
CA GLY A 62 7.83 3.37 -6.98
C GLY A 62 6.62 2.80 -7.71
N ILE A 63 5.44 3.30 -7.36
CA ILE A 63 4.20 2.94 -8.04
C ILE A 63 3.85 3.99 -9.08
N GLY A 64 3.63 3.56 -10.32
CA GLY A 64 3.22 4.41 -11.42
C GLY A 64 1.72 4.58 -11.53
N ASN A 65 1.22 4.75 -12.74
CA ASN A 65 -0.18 4.94 -13.02
C ASN A 65 -0.94 3.61 -12.88
N VAL A 66 -1.66 3.43 -11.77
CA VAL A 66 -2.42 2.21 -11.49
C VAL A 66 -3.55 1.97 -12.49
N TYR A 67 -4.06 3.03 -13.11
CA TYR A 67 -5.16 2.92 -14.07
C TYR A 67 -4.78 2.19 -15.36
N GLU A 68 -3.51 2.07 -15.68
CA GLU A 68 -3.02 1.33 -16.83
C GLU A 68 -3.19 -0.18 -16.69
N HIS A 69 -3.38 -0.67 -15.48
CA HIS A 69 -3.42 -2.10 -15.18
C HIS A 69 -4.77 -2.63 -14.71
N LEU A 70 -5.82 -1.78 -14.71
CA LEU A 70 -7.16 -2.17 -14.23
C LEU A 70 -7.72 -3.39 -14.95
N SER A 71 -7.68 -3.39 -16.27
CA SER A 71 -8.24 -4.49 -17.07
C SER A 71 -7.47 -5.79 -16.89
N GLU A 72 -6.17 -5.72 -16.65
CA GLU A 72 -5.32 -6.89 -16.45
C GLU A 72 -5.69 -7.67 -15.19
N VAL A 73 -6.18 -6.97 -14.17
CA VAL A 73 -6.59 -7.58 -12.90
C VAL A 73 -8.09 -7.75 -12.75
N GLY A 74 -8.86 -7.40 -13.79
CA GLY A 74 -10.32 -7.54 -13.79
C GLY A 74 -11.06 -6.45 -13.03
N LEU A 75 -10.44 -5.30 -12.79
CA LEU A 75 -11.13 -4.15 -12.21
C LEU A 75 -11.82 -3.33 -13.29
N PRO A 76 -12.98 -2.70 -12.98
CA PRO A 76 -13.67 -1.82 -13.94
C PRO A 76 -12.81 -0.62 -14.35
N ASN A 77 -12.94 -0.19 -15.60
CA ASN A 77 -12.21 0.98 -16.13
C ASN A 77 -12.57 2.28 -15.42
N ASN A 78 -13.72 2.34 -14.76
CA ASN A 78 -14.18 3.51 -14.02
C ASN A 78 -13.84 3.43 -12.52
N SER A 79 -13.00 2.50 -12.10
CA SER A 79 -12.55 2.39 -10.71
C SER A 79 -11.92 3.70 -10.25
N LYS A 80 -12.24 4.11 -9.03
CA LYS A 80 -11.68 5.31 -8.40
C LYS A 80 -10.67 4.89 -7.35
N ILE A 81 -9.40 4.98 -7.70
CA ILE A 81 -8.26 4.56 -6.87
C ILE A 81 -7.40 5.79 -6.61
N ARG A 82 -6.99 5.96 -5.36
CA ARG A 82 -6.00 7.00 -5.08
C ARG A 82 -5.08 6.59 -3.95
N GLN A 83 -3.90 7.18 -3.94
CA GLN A 83 -2.92 6.99 -2.88
C GLN A 83 -3.39 7.69 -1.60
N PHE A 84 -3.38 6.94 -0.50
CA PHE A 84 -3.62 7.50 0.83
C PHE A 84 -2.32 8.04 1.43
N THR A 85 -1.28 7.21 1.46
CA THR A 85 0.04 7.59 1.98
C THR A 85 1.12 6.66 1.44
N ALA A 86 2.36 7.03 1.69
CA ALA A 86 3.53 6.20 1.41
C ALA A 86 4.62 6.47 2.42
N ASN A 87 5.46 5.48 2.68
CA ASN A 87 6.64 5.62 3.51
C ASN A 87 7.70 4.61 3.09
N ASN A 88 8.90 4.76 3.64
CA ASN A 88 10.01 3.87 3.34
C ASN A 88 10.83 3.56 4.59
N SER A 89 11.65 2.51 4.50
CA SER A 89 12.56 2.08 5.56
C SER A 89 13.93 1.79 4.98
N CYS A 90 14.99 2.19 5.70
CA CYS A 90 16.38 1.91 5.35
C CYS A 90 16.88 0.60 5.97
N VAL A 91 16.04 -0.11 6.70
CA VAL A 91 16.37 -1.39 7.36
C VAL A 91 16.46 -2.47 6.30
N SER A 92 17.52 -3.28 6.34
CA SER A 92 17.75 -4.34 5.35
C SER A 92 17.01 -5.65 5.66
N ASP A 93 16.65 -5.88 6.92
CA ASP A 93 15.90 -7.07 7.32
C ASP A 93 14.40 -6.89 7.02
N TYR A 94 13.80 -7.88 6.36
CA TYR A 94 12.40 -7.85 5.95
C TYR A 94 11.46 -7.66 7.15
N ASP A 95 11.64 -8.48 8.19
CA ASP A 95 10.72 -8.45 9.34
C ASP A 95 10.84 -7.14 10.13
N GLU A 96 12.05 -6.62 10.28
CA GLU A 96 12.28 -5.33 10.93
C GLU A 96 11.68 -4.18 10.12
N ALA A 97 11.88 -4.19 8.79
CA ALA A 97 11.30 -3.18 7.90
C ALA A 97 9.78 -3.23 7.91
N TYR A 98 9.20 -4.43 7.90
CA TYR A 98 7.75 -4.63 8.01
C TYR A 98 7.21 -4.01 9.30
N THR A 99 7.82 -4.35 10.43
CA THR A 99 7.42 -3.86 11.76
C THR A 99 7.53 -2.34 11.84
N GLU A 100 8.62 -1.77 11.33
CA GLU A 100 8.82 -0.32 11.32
C GLU A 100 7.74 0.40 10.51
N LEU A 101 7.49 -0.06 9.28
CA LEU A 101 6.51 0.57 8.40
C LEU A 101 5.08 0.33 8.89
N PHE A 102 4.77 -0.86 9.38
CA PHE A 102 3.45 -1.13 9.92
C PHE A 102 3.17 -0.31 11.19
N THR A 103 4.14 -0.15 12.07
CA THR A 103 4.01 0.71 13.25
C THR A 103 3.77 2.16 12.84
N TRP A 104 4.48 2.65 11.83
CA TRP A 104 4.27 3.98 11.29
C TRP A 104 2.85 4.13 10.72
N LEU A 105 2.37 3.13 9.95
CA LEU A 105 1.01 3.16 9.40
C LEU A 105 -0.05 3.23 10.50
N LYS A 106 0.09 2.46 11.56
CA LYS A 106 -0.84 2.50 12.71
C LYS A 106 -0.84 3.88 13.37
N ASN A 107 0.34 4.44 13.61
CA ASN A 107 0.47 5.74 14.26
C ASN A 107 -0.08 6.89 13.40
N ASN A 108 -0.09 6.72 12.09
CA ASN A 108 -0.52 7.74 11.13
C ASN A 108 -1.86 7.45 10.45
N ALA A 109 -2.58 6.42 10.89
CA ALA A 109 -3.87 6.05 10.31
C ALA A 109 -4.95 7.15 10.46
N SER A 110 -4.80 8.02 11.45
CA SER A 110 -5.69 9.18 11.65
C SER A 110 -5.26 10.43 10.86
N PHE A 111 -4.18 10.35 10.11
CA PHE A 111 -3.69 11.43 9.25
C PHE A 111 -3.72 11.00 7.79
N GLY A 112 -4.10 11.87 6.90
CA GLY A 112 -4.09 11.63 5.48
C GLY A 112 -3.40 12.76 4.72
N LEU A 113 -3.36 12.63 3.40
CA LEU A 113 -2.75 13.64 2.52
C LEU A 113 -3.60 14.89 2.39
N SER A 114 -4.90 14.80 2.68
CA SER A 114 -5.82 15.92 2.61
C SER A 114 -6.97 15.77 3.61
N TYR A 115 -7.74 16.85 3.77
CA TYR A 115 -8.87 16.86 4.68
C TYR A 115 -9.88 15.76 4.34
N GLY A 116 -10.27 14.98 5.34
CA GLY A 116 -11.20 13.87 5.16
C GLY A 116 -10.55 12.54 4.80
N ASP A 117 -9.23 12.48 4.67
CA ASP A 117 -8.47 11.29 4.26
C ASP A 117 -8.09 10.36 5.42
N ASN A 118 -8.78 10.42 6.51
CA ASN A 118 -8.45 9.66 7.71
C ASN A 118 -8.98 8.22 7.59
N LEU A 119 -8.13 7.22 7.76
CA LEU A 119 -8.52 5.81 7.72
C LEU A 119 -9.46 5.42 8.86
N ILE A 120 -9.36 6.08 10.00
CA ILE A 120 -10.14 5.73 11.21
C ILE A 120 -11.47 6.46 11.24
N ASN A 121 -11.48 7.74 10.89
CA ASN A 121 -12.66 8.61 10.96
C ASN A 121 -12.85 9.42 9.68
N GLY A 122 -12.66 8.80 8.54
CA GLY A 122 -12.79 9.45 7.24
C GLY A 122 -12.97 8.43 6.15
N LEU A 123 -12.80 8.86 4.90
CA LEU A 123 -12.92 8.01 3.71
C LEU A 123 -14.27 7.26 3.67
N GLU A 124 -15.35 7.99 3.97
CA GLU A 124 -16.71 7.41 4.04
C GLU A 124 -17.16 6.79 2.72
N ASP A 125 -16.71 7.37 1.61
CA ASP A 125 -17.08 6.94 0.26
C ASP A 125 -16.21 5.81 -0.28
N TYR A 126 -15.18 5.40 0.47
CA TYR A 126 -14.24 4.36 0.05
C TYR A 126 -14.64 3.02 0.64
N THR A 127 -14.38 1.98 -0.11
CA THR A 127 -14.76 0.61 0.26
C THR A 127 -13.54 -0.29 0.44
N TYR A 128 -12.49 -0.09 -0.35
CA TYR A 128 -11.34 -1.00 -0.41
C TYR A 128 -10.05 -0.29 -0.03
N LEU A 129 -9.15 -1.06 0.56
CA LEU A 129 -7.80 -0.62 0.92
C LEU A 129 -6.79 -1.65 0.42
N GLY A 130 -5.71 -1.18 -0.14
CA GLY A 130 -4.58 -2.02 -0.55
C GLY A 130 -3.26 -1.41 -0.12
N VAL A 131 -2.35 -2.26 0.31
CA VAL A 131 -0.98 -1.86 0.68
C VAL A 131 0.00 -2.64 -0.17
N CYS A 132 0.86 -1.93 -0.88
CA CYS A 132 2.00 -2.50 -1.58
C CYS A 132 3.24 -2.28 -0.72
N PHE A 133 3.78 -3.36 -0.18
CA PHE A 133 5.03 -3.37 0.57
C PHE A 133 6.05 -4.16 -0.25
N PHE A 134 7.17 -3.53 -0.58
CA PHE A 134 8.15 -4.16 -1.48
C PHE A 134 9.57 -3.75 -1.15
N HIS A 135 10.52 -4.62 -1.56
CA HIS A 135 11.94 -4.35 -1.52
C HIS A 135 12.35 -3.53 -2.74
N ASP A 136 13.10 -2.45 -2.53
CA ASP A 136 13.63 -1.64 -3.62
C ASP A 136 14.92 -2.27 -4.16
N ASP A 137 14.79 -3.08 -5.20
CA ASP A 137 15.89 -3.82 -5.79
C ASP A 137 16.94 -2.90 -6.43
N ILE A 138 16.54 -1.73 -6.90
CA ILE A 138 17.46 -0.78 -7.53
C ILE A 138 18.42 -0.20 -6.48
N VAL A 139 17.89 0.18 -5.32
CA VAL A 139 18.73 0.69 -4.23
C VAL A 139 19.66 -0.40 -3.74
N GLN A 140 19.16 -1.63 -3.60
CA GLN A 140 19.99 -2.75 -3.17
C GLN A 140 21.10 -3.06 -4.17
N GLU A 141 20.79 -3.09 -5.47
CA GLU A 141 21.77 -3.28 -6.52
C GLU A 141 22.88 -2.23 -6.48
N ARG A 142 22.50 -0.96 -6.29
CA ARG A 142 23.46 0.13 -6.17
C ARG A 142 24.34 -0.02 -4.94
N LYS A 143 23.76 -0.36 -3.80
CA LYS A 143 24.54 -0.62 -2.58
C LYS A 143 25.55 -1.74 -2.79
N ASP A 144 25.15 -2.81 -3.45
CA ASP A 144 26.03 -3.95 -3.73
C ASP A 144 27.18 -3.57 -4.66
N HIS A 145 26.93 -2.74 -5.68
CA HIS A 145 27.96 -2.27 -6.59
C HIS A 145 28.90 -1.26 -5.96
N MET A 146 28.46 -0.51 -4.98
CA MET A 146 29.22 0.60 -4.37
C MET A 146 29.79 0.24 -3.00
N TRP A 147 29.64 -0.99 -2.57
CA TRP A 147 30.11 -1.48 -1.28
C TRP A 147 31.61 -1.23 -1.06
N ASN A 148 32.39 -1.19 -2.13
CA ASN A 148 33.84 -0.99 -2.08
C ASN A 148 34.29 0.47 -2.14
N ASP A 149 33.37 1.44 -2.16
CA ASP A 149 33.69 2.86 -2.20
C ASP A 149 33.45 3.48 -0.81
N PRO A 150 34.52 3.77 -0.04
CA PRO A 150 34.38 4.30 1.32
C PRO A 150 33.86 5.75 1.36
N ASP A 151 33.77 6.45 0.22
CA ASP A 151 33.32 7.84 0.16
C ASP A 151 31.80 7.94 -0.07
N ASN A 152 31.06 6.85 -0.19
CA ASN A 152 29.63 6.81 -0.49
C ASN A 152 28.73 6.50 0.71
N GLY A 153 29.02 7.10 1.87
CA GLY A 153 28.14 6.99 3.06
C GLY A 153 26.68 7.43 2.83
N GLU A 154 26.40 8.16 1.74
CA GLU A 154 25.05 8.58 1.36
C GLU A 154 24.12 7.40 1.05
N TYR A 155 24.66 6.26 0.61
CA TYR A 155 23.87 5.08 0.26
C TYR A 155 23.40 4.25 1.46
N GLU A 156 24.02 4.43 2.63
CA GLU A 156 23.59 3.74 3.86
C GLU A 156 22.22 4.23 4.36
N SER A 157 21.82 5.43 3.99
CA SER A 157 20.55 6.04 4.38
C SER A 157 19.46 5.94 3.31
N MET A 158 19.74 5.27 2.17
CA MET A 158 18.72 5.11 1.13
C MET A 158 17.67 4.06 1.52
N PRO A 159 16.39 4.29 1.17
CA PRO A 159 15.33 3.35 1.51
C PRO A 159 15.54 2.01 0.80
N LEU A 160 15.40 0.91 1.56
CA LEU A 160 15.46 -0.46 1.01
C LEU A 160 14.08 -1.09 0.88
N TYR A 161 13.14 -0.69 1.71
CA TYR A 161 11.76 -1.13 1.65
C TYR A 161 10.83 0.06 1.56
N GLN A 162 9.76 -0.10 0.83
CA GLN A 162 8.75 0.94 0.68
C GLN A 162 7.37 0.35 0.88
N CYS A 163 6.44 1.15 1.39
CA CYS A 163 5.03 0.83 1.41
C CYS A 163 4.21 1.98 0.84
N TYR A 164 3.23 1.62 0.02
CA TYR A 164 2.25 2.53 -0.56
C TYR A 164 0.86 2.06 -0.17
N VAL A 165 0.07 2.95 0.39
CA VAL A 165 -1.32 2.66 0.79
C VAL A 165 -2.26 3.35 -0.19
N TYR A 166 -3.15 2.57 -0.77
CA TYR A 166 -4.16 3.04 -1.72
C TYR A 166 -5.55 2.70 -1.22
N VAL A 167 -6.50 3.54 -1.59
CA VAL A 167 -7.93 3.32 -1.31
C VAL A 167 -8.71 3.34 -2.61
N MET A 168 -9.79 2.55 -2.66
CA MET A 168 -10.65 2.42 -3.83
C MET A 168 -12.11 2.53 -3.42
N LYS A 169 -12.91 3.24 -4.21
CA LYS A 169 -14.36 3.35 -4.02
C LYS A 169 -15.13 2.09 -4.38
#